data_19b51bd0841913e13596558a9a4f6f40
#
_entry.id   19b51bd0841913e13596558a9a4f6f40
#
_cell.length_a   1.000
_cell.length_b   1.000
_cell.length_c   1.000
_cell.angle_alpha   90.00
_cell.angle_beta   90.00
_cell.angle_gamma   90.00
#
_symmetry.space_group_name_H-M   'P 1'
#
loop_
_entity.id
_entity.type
_entity.pdbx_description
1 polymer ?
#
loop_
_entity_poly.entity_id
_entity_poly.type
_entity_poly.pdbx_seq_one_letter_code
_entity_poly.pdbx_strand_id
1 'polypeptide(L)'
;MAAALPPALDALAKRGVLGVLGIPAPDTPTPGKLAAVMRSGLTIRGIVEGDSDPDIFIPRLVELFLAGRLPIDRITSRYDFADINQAIADQHAGRCVKIILTHDAAGA
;
A
#
# COMPACT_ATOMS: atom_id res chain seq x y z
N MET A 1 10.26 -4.79 -2.47
CA MET A 1 9.98 -4.88 -1.00
C MET A 1 11.04 -5.70 -0.26
N ALA A 2 11.34 -6.94 -0.66
CA ALA A 2 12.31 -7.80 0.08
C ALA A 2 13.66 -7.13 0.36
N ALA A 3 14.23 -6.38 -0.60
CA ALA A 3 15.50 -5.68 -0.44
C ALA A 3 15.49 -4.55 0.61
N ALA A 4 14.32 -4.01 0.95
CA ALA A 4 14.20 -2.94 1.94
C ALA A 4 14.11 -3.46 3.40
N LEU A 5 13.79 -4.73 3.59
CA LEU A 5 13.54 -5.29 4.93
C LEU A 5 14.80 -5.36 5.81
N PRO A 6 15.98 -5.83 5.32
CA PRO A 6 17.18 -5.86 6.15
C PRO A 6 17.61 -4.48 6.63
N PRO A 7 17.78 -3.46 5.77
CA PRO A 7 18.15 -2.13 6.23
C PRO A 7 17.09 -1.47 7.12
N ALA A 8 15.79 -1.79 6.94
CA ALA A 8 14.74 -1.29 7.82
C ALA A 8 14.89 -1.85 9.25
N LEU A 9 15.23 -3.14 9.39
CA LEU A 9 15.50 -3.72 10.72
C LEU A 9 16.76 -3.14 11.36
N ASP A 10 17.81 -2.93 10.57
CA ASP A 10 19.08 -2.39 11.08
C ASP A 10 18.94 -0.93 11.56
N ALA A 11 17.97 -0.20 10.99
CA ALA A 11 17.68 1.19 11.39
C ALA A 11 16.85 1.30 12.68
N LEU A 12 16.30 0.21 13.20
CA LEU A 12 15.45 0.25 14.39
C LEU A 12 16.28 0.46 15.66
N ALA A 13 15.80 1.33 16.51
CA ALA A 13 16.27 1.44 17.89
C ALA A 13 15.89 0.18 18.71
N LYS A 14 16.51 0.02 19.87
CA LYS A 14 16.10 -1.02 20.83
C LYS A 14 14.61 -0.93 21.11
N ARG A 15 13.93 -2.09 21.13
CA ARG A 15 12.47 -2.23 21.30
C ARG A 15 11.64 -1.60 20.16
N GLY A 16 12.26 -1.32 19.00
CA GLY A 16 11.58 -0.79 17.83
C GLY A 16 10.61 -1.79 17.23
N VAL A 17 9.65 -1.27 16.47
CA VAL A 17 8.62 -2.04 15.76
C VAL A 17 8.77 -1.84 14.26
N LEU A 18 8.86 -2.94 13.51
CA LEU A 18 8.78 -2.95 12.05
C LEU A 18 7.37 -3.37 11.62
N GLY A 19 6.60 -2.44 11.08
CA GLY A 19 5.32 -2.72 10.44
C GLY A 19 5.51 -3.14 8.97
N VAL A 20 4.96 -4.29 8.59
CA VAL A 20 4.99 -4.81 7.22
C VAL A 20 3.58 -4.71 6.64
N LEU A 21 3.38 -3.79 5.67
CA LEU A 21 2.07 -3.52 5.06
C LEU A 21 1.88 -4.19 3.70
N GLY A 22 2.96 -4.39 2.96
CA GLY A 22 2.86 -5.00 1.63
C GLY A 22 2.99 -6.51 1.70
N ILE A 23 2.35 -7.22 0.76
CA ILE A 23 2.48 -8.67 0.64
C ILE A 23 3.78 -8.98 -0.09
N PRO A 24 4.77 -9.62 0.56
CA PRO A 24 5.98 -10.08 -0.10
C PRO A 24 5.67 -11.33 -0.95
N ALA A 25 6.60 -11.71 -1.83
CA ALA A 25 6.52 -13.00 -2.50
C ALA A 25 6.51 -14.13 -1.44
N PRO A 26 5.80 -15.26 -1.69
CA PRO A 26 5.66 -16.35 -0.72
C PRO A 26 6.97 -16.86 -0.14
N ASP A 27 8.02 -16.90 -0.98
CA ASP A 27 9.34 -17.40 -0.61
C ASP A 27 10.29 -16.32 -0.06
N THR A 28 9.77 -15.12 0.23
CA THR A 28 10.61 -14.05 0.78
C THR A 28 11.09 -14.45 2.17
N PRO A 29 12.42 -14.59 2.39
CA PRO A 29 12.94 -15.00 3.68
C PRO A 29 12.65 -13.92 4.74
N THR A 30 12.43 -14.36 5.97
CA THR A 30 12.32 -13.45 7.11
C THR A 30 13.58 -12.60 7.21
N PRO A 31 13.47 -11.27 7.25
CA PRO A 31 14.63 -10.40 7.27
C PRO A 31 15.38 -10.49 8.59
N GLY A 32 16.70 -10.38 8.48
CA GLY A 32 17.58 -10.17 9.62
C GLY A 32 18.00 -11.44 10.36
N LYS A 33 18.94 -11.23 11.28
CA LYS A 33 19.43 -12.30 12.18
C LYS A 33 18.52 -12.37 13.39
N LEU A 34 17.92 -13.53 13.65
CA LEU A 34 17.03 -13.76 14.81
C LEU A 34 17.69 -13.32 16.14
N ALA A 35 19.00 -13.52 16.26
CA ALA A 35 19.76 -13.07 17.42
C ALA A 35 19.76 -11.54 17.60
N ALA A 36 19.71 -10.76 16.54
CA ALA A 36 19.58 -9.30 16.61
C ALA A 36 18.18 -8.89 17.07
N VAL A 37 17.15 -9.54 16.54
CA VAL A 37 15.75 -9.33 16.95
C VAL A 37 15.61 -9.59 18.45
N MET A 38 16.15 -10.72 18.94
CA MET A 38 16.08 -11.11 20.35
C MET A 38 16.85 -10.13 21.24
N ARG A 39 18.12 -9.83 20.93
CA ARG A 39 18.96 -8.96 21.76
C ARG A 39 18.47 -7.52 21.85
N SER A 40 17.86 -7.02 20.77
CA SER A 40 17.34 -5.66 20.71
C SER A 40 15.87 -5.56 21.11
N GLY A 41 15.20 -6.69 21.38
CA GLY A 41 13.78 -6.74 21.72
C GLY A 41 12.90 -6.18 20.63
N LEU A 42 13.24 -6.42 19.34
CA LEU A 42 12.48 -5.89 18.21
C LEU A 42 11.18 -6.64 18.03
N THR A 43 10.18 -5.94 17.48
CA THR A 43 8.92 -6.52 17.05
C THR A 43 8.79 -6.41 15.55
N ILE A 44 8.41 -7.50 14.87
CA ILE A 44 8.00 -7.49 13.47
C ILE A 44 6.51 -7.82 13.44
N ARG A 45 5.71 -6.92 12.86
CA ARG A 45 4.25 -7.05 12.82
C ARG A 45 3.74 -6.91 11.40
N GLY A 46 2.95 -7.86 10.94
CA GLY A 46 2.12 -7.70 9.75
C GLY A 46 0.96 -6.74 10.05
N ILE A 47 0.67 -5.86 9.12
CA ILE A 47 -0.45 -4.92 9.21
C ILE A 47 -1.31 -5.11 7.96
N VAL A 48 -2.56 -5.52 8.16
CA VAL A 48 -3.53 -5.71 7.08
C VAL A 48 -4.54 -4.57 7.14
N GLU A 49 -4.58 -3.74 6.09
CA GLU A 49 -5.53 -2.63 5.96
C GLU A 49 -5.59 -1.70 7.18
N GLY A 50 -4.44 -1.51 7.84
CA GLY A 50 -4.33 -0.70 9.05
C GLY A 50 -4.96 -1.31 10.29
N ASP A 51 -5.27 -2.62 10.28
CA ASP A 51 -6.04 -3.31 11.33
C ASP A 51 -7.41 -2.64 11.58
N SER A 52 -7.96 -1.99 10.54
CA SER A 52 -9.21 -1.25 10.62
C SER A 52 -10.42 -2.14 10.33
N ASP A 53 -11.58 -1.74 10.86
CA ASP A 53 -12.88 -2.27 10.45
C ASP A 53 -13.32 -1.52 9.18
N PRO A 54 -13.42 -2.17 8.01
CA PRO A 54 -13.80 -1.51 6.75
C PRO A 54 -15.17 -0.85 6.80
N ASP A 55 -16.14 -1.45 7.50
CA ASP A 55 -17.50 -0.93 7.58
C ASP A 55 -17.59 0.39 8.33
N ILE A 56 -16.64 0.62 9.24
CA ILE A 56 -16.49 1.89 9.98
C ILE A 56 -15.55 2.85 9.25
N PHE A 57 -14.43 2.32 8.73
CA PHE A 57 -13.36 3.17 8.25
C PHE A 57 -13.61 3.73 6.84
N ILE A 58 -14.26 2.95 5.94
CA ILE A 58 -14.57 3.42 4.59
C ILE A 58 -15.52 4.64 4.61
N PRO A 59 -16.65 4.63 5.36
CA PRO A 59 -17.47 5.82 5.50
C PRO A 59 -16.69 7.04 5.98
N ARG A 60 -15.77 6.85 6.93
CA ARG A 60 -14.90 7.93 7.42
C ARG A 60 -13.98 8.51 6.34
N LEU A 61 -13.42 7.66 5.47
CA LEU A 61 -12.62 8.12 4.33
C LEU A 61 -13.46 8.92 3.33
N VAL A 62 -14.70 8.49 3.07
CA VAL A 62 -15.65 9.21 2.21
C VAL A 62 -15.96 10.60 2.79
N GLU A 63 -16.24 10.70 4.07
CA GLU A 63 -16.44 11.99 4.74
C GLU A 63 -15.22 12.91 4.58
N LEU A 64 -14.01 12.40 4.77
CA LEU A 64 -12.78 13.17 4.60
C LEU A 64 -12.57 13.62 3.16
N PHE A 65 -12.92 12.77 2.18
CA PHE A 65 -12.86 13.12 0.77
C PHE A 65 -13.85 14.24 0.43
N LEU A 66 -15.10 14.10 0.84
CA LEU A 66 -16.15 15.11 0.61
C LEU A 66 -15.82 16.45 1.29
N ALA A 67 -15.14 16.41 2.43
CA ALA A 67 -14.65 17.59 3.12
C ALA A 67 -13.37 18.20 2.51
N GLY A 68 -12.85 17.66 1.39
CA GLY A 68 -11.61 18.13 0.75
C GLY A 68 -10.33 17.86 1.55
N ARG A 69 -10.40 17.01 2.58
CA ARG A 69 -9.29 16.67 3.47
C ARG A 69 -8.52 15.42 3.04
N LEU A 70 -9.05 14.68 2.07
CA LEU A 70 -8.44 13.47 1.48
C LEU A 70 -8.48 13.58 -0.04
N PRO A 71 -7.51 14.25 -0.68
CA PRO A 71 -7.53 14.54 -2.12
C PRO A 71 -7.07 13.34 -2.95
N ILE A 72 -7.78 12.20 -2.89
CA ILE A 72 -7.47 10.99 -3.65
C ILE A 72 -7.64 11.17 -5.16
N ASP A 73 -8.44 12.13 -5.57
CA ASP A 73 -8.62 12.55 -6.96
C ASP A 73 -7.29 12.98 -7.62
N ARG A 74 -6.37 13.58 -6.85
CA ARG A 74 -5.06 14.02 -7.34
C ARG A 74 -4.11 12.88 -7.71
N ILE A 75 -4.31 11.70 -7.15
CA ILE A 75 -3.49 10.51 -7.44
C ILE A 75 -4.21 9.53 -8.36
N THR A 76 -5.41 9.87 -8.80
CA THR A 76 -6.26 9.02 -9.63
C THR A 76 -6.20 9.47 -11.09
N SER A 77 -5.96 8.53 -12.00
CA SER A 77 -6.03 8.72 -13.46
C SER A 77 -7.15 7.89 -14.03
N ARG A 78 -8.01 8.51 -14.85
CA ARG A 78 -9.14 7.83 -15.50
C ARG A 78 -8.76 7.44 -16.92
N TYR A 79 -9.14 6.23 -17.32
CA TYR A 79 -8.99 5.70 -18.67
C TYR A 79 -10.29 5.01 -19.07
N ASP A 80 -10.58 5.02 -20.34
CA ASP A 80 -11.65 4.18 -20.86
C ASP A 80 -11.26 2.71 -20.74
N PHE A 81 -12.24 1.83 -20.53
CA PHE A 81 -11.95 0.40 -20.41
C PHE A 81 -11.28 -0.16 -21.67
N ALA A 82 -11.60 0.38 -22.85
CA ALA A 82 -10.95 0.03 -24.10
C ALA A 82 -9.42 0.26 -24.08
N ASP A 83 -8.96 1.21 -23.26
CA ASP A 83 -7.56 1.62 -23.14
C ASP A 83 -6.83 0.92 -21.99
N ILE A 84 -7.36 -0.18 -21.46
CA ILE A 84 -6.78 -0.88 -20.28
C ILE A 84 -5.30 -1.22 -20.45
N ASN A 85 -4.88 -1.64 -21.64
CA ASN A 85 -3.48 -1.97 -21.90
C ASN A 85 -2.57 -0.74 -21.81
N GLN A 86 -3.04 0.42 -22.29
CA GLN A 86 -2.32 1.67 -22.15
C GLN A 86 -2.25 2.12 -20.70
N ALA A 87 -3.34 2.00 -19.96
CA ALA A 87 -3.41 2.32 -18.54
C ALA A 87 -2.38 1.50 -17.72
N ILE A 88 -2.29 0.21 -17.99
CA ILE A 88 -1.31 -0.70 -17.34
C ILE A 88 0.12 -0.28 -17.70
N ALA A 89 0.39 0.01 -18.98
CA ALA A 89 1.71 0.47 -19.42
C ALA A 89 2.12 1.78 -18.75
N ASP A 90 1.19 2.71 -18.59
CA ASP A 90 1.40 4.00 -17.93
C ASP A 90 1.69 3.83 -16.43
N GLN A 91 0.99 2.92 -15.76
CA GLN A 91 1.24 2.62 -14.37
C GLN A 91 2.63 1.99 -14.17
N HIS A 92 3.01 1.02 -15.01
CA HIS A 92 4.34 0.41 -14.94
C HIS A 92 5.45 1.41 -15.21
N ALA A 93 5.21 2.39 -16.08
CA ALA A 93 6.15 3.48 -16.36
C ALA A 93 6.15 4.59 -15.30
N GLY A 94 5.33 4.49 -14.24
CA GLY A 94 5.23 5.48 -13.17
C GLY A 94 4.55 6.80 -13.60
N ARG A 95 3.81 6.81 -14.73
CA ARG A 95 3.09 8.01 -15.20
C ARG A 95 1.79 8.25 -14.46
N CYS A 96 1.24 7.24 -13.80
CA CYS A 96 0.06 7.36 -12.94
C CYS A 96 0.22 6.48 -11.70
N VAL A 97 -0.47 6.84 -10.62
CA VAL A 97 -0.42 6.14 -9.34
C VAL A 97 -1.59 5.16 -9.22
N LYS A 98 -2.81 5.66 -9.38
CA LYS A 98 -4.04 4.87 -9.27
C LYS A 98 -4.85 4.99 -10.55
N ILE A 99 -5.12 3.85 -11.17
CA ILE A 99 -5.97 3.77 -12.37
C ILE A 99 -7.42 3.54 -11.93
N ILE A 100 -8.34 4.27 -12.57
CA ILE A 100 -9.77 3.97 -12.60
C ILE A 100 -10.14 3.74 -14.06
N LEU A 101 -10.67 2.57 -14.36
CA LEU A 101 -11.26 2.27 -15.67
C LEU A 101 -12.74 2.64 -15.63
N THR A 102 -13.17 3.40 -16.63
CA THR A 102 -14.56 3.76 -16.80
C THR A 102 -15.12 3.03 -18.01
N HIS A 103 -16.33 2.53 -17.88
CA HIS A 103 -17.12 2.12 -19.04
C HIS A 103 -17.94 3.34 -19.44
N ASP A 104 -17.92 3.69 -20.73
CA ASP A 104 -18.94 4.60 -21.22
C ASP A 104 -20.29 4.01 -20.86
N ALA A 105 -21.10 4.77 -20.16
CA ALA A 105 -22.50 4.45 -20.03
C ALA A 105 -23.09 4.52 -21.45
N ALA A 106 -22.99 3.42 -22.18
CA ALA A 106 -23.64 3.27 -23.46
C ALA A 106 -25.14 3.48 -23.18
N GLY A 107 -25.62 4.68 -23.49
CA GLY A 107 -27.01 5.02 -23.66
C GLY A 107 -27.95 4.57 -22.55
N ALA A 108 -28.13 5.41 -21.53
CA ALA A 108 -29.40 5.47 -20.83
C ALA A 108 -30.26 6.55 -21.46
#